data_96d7a4034137a667ac3b4b00b1126747
#
_entry.id   96d7a4034137a667ac3b4b00b1126747
#
_cell.length_a   1.000
_cell.length_b   1.000
_cell.length_c   1.000
_cell.angle_alpha   90.00
_cell.angle_beta   90.00
_cell.angle_gamma   90.00
#
_symmetry.space_group_name_H-M   'P 1'
#
loop_
_entity.id
_entity.type
_entity.pdbx_description
1 polymer ?
#
loop_
_entity_poly.entity_id
_entity_poly.type
_entity_poly.pdbx_seq_one_letter_code
_entity_poly.pdbx_strand_id
1 'polypeptide(L)'
;MTATRRNLLALSALGGAAALMPRSGQTQDAQHAGDVTPTRGDIVRDTLPVNVTQTGQRFRPPTRIGLGGVPIGNGFAAGTDEDAEATLEAAWALGIRYFDTSPWYGLGLSERRFGHFLHTRPRDEFVLSTKVGRLLTAAPQPSSGTMWHDPSPFAYRYDYTADGVRRSIEDSLQRLGISRLDIVYIHDLSPENKDMGQRWTAYFDQAAKGAIPALTRMREEGLIKGWGLGVNTPQAVLRTLEIGDPDIVLLATQYSILRHDEALTHTLPALAPRGISAVIGAPLNAGYAAGRNRYDYGGTIPSGMGRKRAAMEVIAKKHGIDLRTTALQFAAAHPTVAAVIPGARNAAQMQANAKSMEVSIPTAFWDELRKNNLIAQTAPVPAPV
;
A
#
# COMPACT_ATOMS: atom_id res chain seq x y z
N MET A 1 -57.53 -22.72 36.50
CA MET A 1 -57.71 -24.13 36.11
C MET A 1 -56.61 -24.42 35.13
N THR A 2 -55.45 -24.88 35.62
CA THR A 2 -55.00 -26.28 35.78
C THR A 2 -55.08 -27.08 34.49
N ALA A 3 -54.01 -27.43 33.90
CA ALA A 3 -53.21 -28.64 34.01
C ALA A 3 -52.48 -28.86 32.63
N THR A 4 -51.28 -29.02 32.55
CA THR A 4 -50.29 -30.05 32.90
C THR A 4 -50.03 -31.08 31.77
N ARG A 5 -48.81 -31.10 31.28
CA ARG A 5 -47.83 -32.17 31.12
C ARG A 5 -48.08 -33.35 30.17
N ARG A 6 -47.00 -33.59 29.39
CA ARG A 6 -46.31 -34.91 29.18
C ARG A 6 -46.83 -35.86 28.11
N ASN A 7 -46.04 -36.26 27.22
CA ASN A 7 -45.14 -37.45 27.01
C ASN A 7 -45.13 -37.76 25.52
N LEU A 8 -44.25 -38.36 24.89
CA LEU A 8 -43.05 -39.19 25.01
C LEU A 8 -42.79 -39.78 23.59
N LEU A 9 -41.57 -39.77 23.25
CA LEU A 9 -40.83 -40.71 22.38
C LEU A 9 -41.59 -41.73 21.48
N ALA A 10 -41.25 -41.74 20.18
CA ALA A 10 -41.08 -43.00 19.43
C ALA A 10 -39.98 -42.80 18.36
N LEU A 11 -38.95 -43.61 18.46
CA LEU A 11 -37.90 -43.85 17.45
C LEU A 11 -38.54 -44.53 16.20
N SER A 12 -38.06 -44.10 15.03
CA SER A 12 -37.95 -45.02 13.88
C SER A 12 -36.73 -44.61 13.06
N ALA A 13 -35.73 -45.47 13.09
CA ALA A 13 -34.57 -45.47 12.23
C ALA A 13 -34.99 -45.90 10.83
N LEU A 14 -34.68 -45.10 9.83
CA LEU A 14 -34.59 -45.54 8.45
C LEU A 14 -33.27 -44.98 7.89
N GLY A 15 -32.36 -45.92 7.63
CA GLY A 15 -31.06 -45.65 7.02
C GLY A 15 -31.21 -45.16 5.59
N GLY A 16 -30.64 -44.00 5.32
CA GLY A 16 -30.37 -43.48 4.00
C GLY A 16 -28.87 -43.29 3.89
N ALA A 17 -28.19 -44.20 3.18
CA ALA A 17 -26.77 -44.02 2.81
C ALA A 17 -26.66 -42.82 1.88
N ALA A 18 -26.27 -41.66 2.42
CA ALA A 18 -25.82 -40.54 1.63
C ALA A 18 -24.36 -40.82 1.24
N ALA A 19 -24.12 -41.05 -0.03
CA ALA A 19 -22.81 -41.14 -0.60
C ALA A 19 -22.04 -39.82 -0.31
N LEU A 20 -21.02 -39.88 0.50
CA LEU A 20 -20.00 -38.86 0.66
C LEU A 20 -19.25 -38.79 -0.67
N MET A 21 -19.63 -37.83 -1.51
CA MET A 21 -18.72 -37.38 -2.56
C MET A 21 -17.56 -36.64 -1.87
N PRO A 22 -16.30 -36.98 -2.18
CA PRO A 22 -15.20 -36.19 -1.67
C PRO A 22 -15.35 -34.79 -2.26
N ARG A 23 -15.54 -33.78 -1.41
CA ARG A 23 -15.26 -32.40 -1.77
C ARG A 23 -13.79 -32.38 -2.17
N SER A 24 -13.53 -32.13 -3.44
CA SER A 24 -12.22 -31.77 -3.92
C SER A 24 -11.82 -30.47 -3.18
N GLY A 25 -11.20 -30.64 -2.02
CA GLY A 25 -10.40 -29.62 -1.38
C GLY A 25 -9.25 -29.34 -2.35
N GLN A 26 -9.42 -28.35 -3.21
CA GLN A 26 -8.30 -27.76 -3.90
C GLN A 26 -7.44 -27.12 -2.79
N THR A 27 -6.31 -27.76 -2.57
CA THR A 27 -5.25 -27.27 -1.73
C THR A 27 -4.77 -25.91 -2.26
N GLN A 28 -5.37 -24.81 -1.78
CA GLN A 28 -4.86 -23.46 -1.99
C GLN A 28 -3.51 -23.25 -1.28
N ASP A 29 -3.15 -24.11 -0.34
CA ASP A 29 -1.92 -24.03 0.43
C ASP A 29 -0.64 -24.25 -0.40
N ALA A 30 -0.69 -25.05 -1.47
CA ALA A 30 0.47 -25.26 -2.33
C ALA A 30 0.85 -24.04 -3.20
N GLN A 31 -0.09 -23.11 -3.46
CA GLN A 31 0.19 -21.90 -4.24
C GLN A 31 0.88 -20.80 -3.41
N HIS A 32 0.88 -20.88 -2.09
CA HIS A 32 1.47 -19.86 -1.22
C HIS A 32 2.99 -19.98 -1.08
N ALA A 33 3.52 -21.19 -1.09
CA ALA A 33 4.97 -21.44 -0.93
C ALA A 33 5.81 -21.09 -2.17
N GLY A 34 5.21 -21.16 -3.38
CA GLY A 34 5.91 -20.87 -4.64
C GLY A 34 6.05 -19.39 -4.99
N ASP A 35 5.68 -18.49 -4.10
CA ASP A 35 5.34 -17.10 -4.42
C ASP A 35 6.45 -16.08 -4.18
N VAL A 36 7.56 -16.49 -3.64
CA VAL A 36 8.71 -15.64 -3.32
C VAL A 36 9.88 -16.01 -4.19
N THR A 37 10.14 -15.19 -5.21
CA THR A 37 11.42 -15.28 -5.93
C THR A 37 12.54 -14.87 -4.97
N PRO A 38 13.57 -15.68 -4.76
CA PRO A 38 14.71 -15.29 -3.93
C PRO A 38 15.35 -14.01 -4.43
N THR A 39 15.76 -13.14 -3.52
CA THR A 39 16.53 -11.94 -3.85
C THR A 39 17.87 -12.37 -4.44
N ARG A 40 18.26 -11.76 -5.56
CA ARG A 40 19.53 -12.03 -6.27
C ARG A 40 20.39 -10.78 -6.28
N GLY A 41 21.69 -11.00 -6.39
CA GLY A 41 22.74 -9.98 -6.33
C GLY A 41 23.52 -10.02 -5.03
N ASP A 42 24.65 -9.33 -4.99
CA ASP A 42 25.50 -9.25 -3.81
C ASP A 42 24.92 -8.28 -2.79
N ILE A 43 24.74 -8.72 -1.54
CA ILE A 43 24.32 -7.86 -0.44
C ILE A 43 25.55 -7.04 -0.01
N VAL A 44 25.41 -5.71 -0.08
CA VAL A 44 26.49 -4.75 0.23
C VAL A 44 26.16 -3.80 1.37
N ARG A 45 24.95 -3.93 1.94
CA ARG A 45 24.52 -3.17 3.10
C ARG A 45 23.89 -4.12 4.10
N ASP A 46 24.23 -3.94 5.36
CA ASP A 46 23.64 -4.66 6.49
C ASP A 46 22.49 -3.88 7.15
N THR A 47 22.18 -2.70 6.64
CA THR A 47 21.11 -1.82 7.14
C THR A 47 20.27 -1.27 6.01
N LEU A 48 18.98 -1.06 6.30
CA LEU A 48 18.05 -0.43 5.36
C LEU A 48 18.44 1.03 5.10
N PRO A 49 18.22 1.53 3.86
CA PRO A 49 18.47 2.94 3.56
C PRO A 49 17.53 3.85 4.36
N VAL A 50 18.09 4.91 4.95
CA VAL A 50 17.39 5.89 5.78
C VAL A 50 17.33 7.26 5.12
N ASN A 51 16.37 8.07 5.52
CA ASN A 51 16.33 9.49 5.20
C ASN A 51 17.16 10.26 6.22
N VAL A 52 17.98 11.19 5.72
CA VAL A 52 18.68 12.15 6.58
C VAL A 52 17.71 13.30 6.86
N THR A 53 17.35 13.49 8.12
CA THR A 53 16.51 14.63 8.53
C THR A 53 17.40 15.88 8.58
N GLN A 54 16.99 16.93 7.88
CA GLN A 54 17.64 18.25 7.96
C GLN A 54 16.67 19.24 8.62
N THR A 55 17.20 20.12 9.43
CA THR A 55 16.41 21.17 10.09
C THR A 55 15.72 22.05 9.04
N GLY A 56 14.41 22.30 9.23
CA GLY A 56 13.61 23.09 8.30
C GLY A 56 13.07 22.35 7.08
N GLN A 57 13.37 21.06 6.93
CA GLN A 57 12.77 20.25 5.88
C GLN A 57 11.38 19.72 6.30
N ARG A 58 10.51 19.50 5.32
CA ARG A 58 9.24 18.83 5.51
C ARG A 58 9.45 17.41 6.01
N PHE A 59 8.47 16.92 6.76
CA PHE A 59 8.54 15.58 7.37
C PHE A 59 8.76 14.47 6.32
N ARG A 60 9.64 13.54 6.64
CA ARG A 60 9.92 12.33 5.88
C ARG A 60 9.94 11.11 6.82
N PRO A 61 9.44 9.93 6.38
CA PRO A 61 9.62 8.70 7.14
C PRO A 61 11.10 8.40 7.40
N PRO A 62 11.45 7.72 8.50
CA PRO A 62 12.86 7.48 8.84
C PRO A 62 13.54 6.53 7.86
N THR A 63 12.86 5.47 7.41
CA THR A 63 13.39 4.50 6.44
C THR A 63 12.87 4.76 5.04
N ARG A 64 13.70 4.51 4.03
CA ARG A 64 13.33 4.67 2.61
C ARG A 64 12.53 3.49 2.06
N ILE A 65 12.24 2.50 2.90
CA ILE A 65 11.28 1.44 2.65
C ILE A 65 10.32 1.33 3.82
N GLY A 66 9.05 1.11 3.54
CA GLY A 66 7.99 0.85 4.51
C GLY A 66 7.17 -0.37 4.11
N LEU A 67 6.13 -0.66 4.87
CA LEU A 67 5.16 -1.71 4.57
C LEU A 67 3.81 -1.10 4.19
N GLY A 68 3.34 -1.39 2.97
CA GLY A 68 2.01 -1.01 2.48
C GLY A 68 0.92 -2.00 2.90
N GLY A 69 -0.17 -1.49 3.44
CA GLY A 69 -1.23 -2.25 4.13
C GLY A 69 -2.29 -2.90 3.24
N VAL A 70 -2.23 -2.80 1.91
CA VAL A 70 -3.22 -3.40 1.02
C VAL A 70 -3.32 -4.93 1.20
N PRO A 71 -2.21 -5.71 1.20
CA PRO A 71 -2.29 -7.14 1.46
C PRO A 71 -2.67 -7.48 2.91
N ILE A 72 -2.31 -6.65 3.88
CA ILE A 72 -2.71 -6.79 5.29
C ILE A 72 -4.24 -6.65 5.45
N GLY A 73 -4.90 -5.89 4.58
CA GLY A 73 -6.35 -5.77 4.47
C GLY A 73 -6.98 -6.77 3.51
N ASN A 74 -6.32 -7.89 3.21
CA ASN A 74 -6.82 -8.90 2.27
C ASN A 74 -7.04 -8.40 0.85
N GLY A 75 -6.27 -7.43 0.40
CA GLY A 75 -6.23 -7.08 -1.01
C GLY A 75 -5.65 -8.21 -1.85
N PHE A 76 -6.36 -8.57 -2.94
CA PHE A 76 -6.00 -9.59 -3.92
C PHE A 76 -6.19 -11.05 -3.48
N ALA A 77 -6.19 -11.39 -2.21
CA ALA A 77 -6.56 -12.70 -1.66
C ALA A 77 -6.74 -12.60 -0.15
N ALA A 78 -7.50 -13.53 0.42
CA ALA A 78 -7.63 -13.69 1.85
C ALA A 78 -6.29 -14.07 2.50
N GLY A 79 -6.08 -13.64 3.71
CA GLY A 79 -4.99 -14.01 4.61
C GLY A 79 -5.51 -14.04 6.04
N THR A 80 -4.83 -14.75 6.92
CA THR A 80 -5.22 -14.86 8.33
C THR A 80 -4.67 -13.70 9.16
N ASP A 81 -5.12 -13.57 10.39
CA ASP A 81 -4.56 -12.59 11.33
C ASP A 81 -3.12 -12.97 11.72
N GLU A 82 -2.83 -14.27 11.81
CA GLU A 82 -1.49 -14.82 12.09
C GLU A 82 -0.50 -14.50 10.94
N ASP A 83 -0.93 -14.61 9.68
CA ASP A 83 -0.11 -14.22 8.51
C ASP A 83 0.21 -12.72 8.55
N ALA A 84 -0.77 -11.90 8.91
CA ALA A 84 -0.60 -10.47 9.03
C ALA A 84 0.37 -10.11 10.16
N GLU A 85 0.22 -10.74 11.33
CA GLU A 85 1.10 -10.54 12.48
C GLU A 85 2.54 -10.97 12.15
N ALA A 86 2.72 -12.16 11.57
CA ALA A 86 4.05 -12.63 11.15
C ALA A 86 4.71 -11.70 10.11
N THR A 87 3.91 -11.08 9.24
CA THR A 87 4.41 -10.09 8.27
C THR A 87 4.89 -8.82 8.98
N LEU A 88 4.13 -8.33 9.96
CA LEU A 88 4.44 -7.14 10.74
C LEU A 88 5.65 -7.36 11.65
N GLU A 89 5.74 -8.54 12.30
CA GLU A 89 6.92 -8.94 13.08
C GLU A 89 8.18 -8.99 12.20
N ALA A 90 8.10 -9.59 11.01
CA ALA A 90 9.21 -9.62 10.07
C ALA A 90 9.64 -8.21 9.65
N ALA A 91 8.67 -7.32 9.36
CA ALA A 91 8.97 -5.93 9.02
C ALA A 91 9.69 -5.20 10.18
N TRP A 92 9.20 -5.38 11.40
CA TRP A 92 9.80 -4.77 12.59
C TRP A 92 11.21 -5.28 12.87
N ALA A 93 11.41 -6.59 12.81
CA ALA A 93 12.71 -7.24 13.03
C ALA A 93 13.76 -6.81 11.99
N LEU A 94 13.34 -6.51 10.76
CA LEU A 94 14.19 -5.99 9.69
C LEU A 94 14.48 -4.48 9.80
N GLY A 95 13.99 -3.80 10.84
CA GLY A 95 14.21 -2.36 11.02
C GLY A 95 13.24 -1.46 10.24
N ILE A 96 12.19 -2.01 9.64
CA ILE A 96 11.13 -1.19 9.02
C ILE A 96 10.39 -0.43 10.12
N ARG A 97 10.28 0.90 9.95
CA ARG A 97 9.64 1.81 10.91
C ARG A 97 8.67 2.75 10.24
N TYR A 98 8.29 2.49 8.99
CA TYR A 98 7.20 3.18 8.30
C TYR A 98 6.13 2.19 7.85
N PHE A 99 4.90 2.44 8.29
CA PHE A 99 3.72 1.62 8.02
C PHE A 99 2.63 2.49 7.39
N ASP A 100 1.98 1.99 6.33
CA ASP A 100 0.90 2.70 5.65
C ASP A 100 -0.36 1.85 5.60
N THR A 101 -1.47 2.41 6.04
CA THR A 101 -2.77 1.75 6.03
C THR A 101 -3.89 2.69 5.55
N SER A 102 -5.14 2.26 5.64
CA SER A 102 -6.33 3.04 5.27
C SER A 102 -7.60 2.40 5.84
N PRO A 103 -8.62 3.19 6.18
CA PRO A 103 -9.98 2.69 6.43
C PRO A 103 -10.52 1.84 5.27
N TRP A 104 -10.16 2.19 4.03
CA TRP A 104 -10.56 1.46 2.85
C TRP A 104 -9.99 0.03 2.79
N TYR A 105 -8.79 -0.22 3.34
CA TYR A 105 -8.10 -1.49 3.19
C TYR A 105 -8.78 -2.59 4.01
N GLY A 106 -9.55 -3.43 3.30
CA GLY A 106 -10.38 -4.46 3.89
C GLY A 106 -11.51 -3.90 4.75
N LEU A 107 -11.97 -2.66 4.48
CA LEU A 107 -13.00 -1.97 5.25
C LEU A 107 -12.67 -1.93 6.75
N GLY A 108 -11.46 -1.46 7.09
CA GLY A 108 -10.93 -1.34 8.44
C GLY A 108 -10.14 -2.55 8.93
N LEU A 109 -10.11 -3.68 8.19
CA LEU A 109 -9.37 -4.87 8.58
C LEU A 109 -7.86 -4.57 8.71
N SER A 110 -7.29 -3.87 7.75
CA SER A 110 -5.87 -3.50 7.77
C SER A 110 -5.52 -2.67 9.00
N GLU A 111 -6.29 -1.63 9.32
CA GLU A 111 -6.04 -0.80 10.51
C GLU A 111 -6.12 -1.62 11.81
N ARG A 112 -7.08 -2.54 11.94
CA ARG A 112 -7.15 -3.41 13.13
C ARG A 112 -5.94 -4.32 13.26
N ARG A 113 -5.46 -4.94 12.16
CA ARG A 113 -4.28 -5.79 12.16
C ARG A 113 -3.02 -5.00 12.49
N PHE A 114 -2.84 -3.83 11.89
CA PHE A 114 -1.75 -2.92 12.26
C PHE A 114 -1.85 -2.49 13.72
N GLY A 115 -3.05 -2.16 14.18
CA GLY A 115 -3.30 -1.76 15.56
C GLY A 115 -2.97 -2.86 16.56
N HIS A 116 -3.40 -4.10 16.29
CA HIS A 116 -3.09 -5.25 17.12
C HIS A 116 -1.59 -5.43 17.36
N PHE A 117 -0.79 -5.19 16.33
CA PHE A 117 0.66 -5.27 16.42
C PHE A 117 1.29 -4.00 17.02
N LEU A 118 0.93 -2.82 16.48
CA LEU A 118 1.65 -1.57 16.78
C LEU A 118 1.33 -1.00 18.16
N HIS A 119 0.15 -1.27 18.76
CA HIS A 119 -0.19 -0.74 20.07
C HIS A 119 0.73 -1.24 21.20
N THR A 120 1.43 -2.37 20.98
CA THR A 120 2.42 -2.93 21.90
C THR A 120 3.83 -2.38 21.72
N ARG A 121 4.06 -1.55 20.70
CA ARG A 121 5.37 -0.99 20.35
C ARG A 121 5.50 0.45 20.87
N PRO A 122 6.71 0.90 21.25
CA PRO A 122 6.90 2.31 21.63
C PRO A 122 6.47 3.24 20.50
N ARG A 123 5.53 4.14 20.78
CA ARG A 123 4.89 4.97 19.75
C ARG A 123 5.88 5.89 19.01
N ASP A 124 6.99 6.25 19.63
CA ASP A 124 8.01 7.12 19.05
C ASP A 124 8.98 6.38 18.11
N GLU A 125 8.96 5.05 18.12
CA GLU A 125 9.86 4.25 17.29
C GLU A 125 9.35 4.02 15.87
N PHE A 126 8.10 4.37 15.55
CA PHE A 126 7.54 4.15 14.22
C PHE A 126 6.76 5.35 13.70
N VAL A 127 6.67 5.42 12.38
CA VAL A 127 5.80 6.33 11.63
C VAL A 127 4.64 5.55 11.06
N LEU A 128 3.43 6.06 11.26
CA LEU A 128 2.22 5.48 10.71
C LEU A 128 1.47 6.50 9.89
N SER A 129 1.13 6.12 8.65
CA SER A 129 0.20 6.85 7.81
C SER A 129 -1.12 6.11 7.67
N THR A 130 -2.21 6.86 7.67
CA THR A 130 -3.53 6.38 7.24
C THR A 130 -4.19 7.41 6.34
N LYS A 131 -5.44 7.17 5.95
CA LYS A 131 -6.08 7.97 4.92
C LYS A 131 -7.47 8.43 5.36
N VAL A 132 -7.93 9.53 4.78
CA VAL A 132 -9.26 10.13 5.01
C VAL A 132 -10.01 10.27 3.70
N GLY A 133 -11.31 10.53 3.77
CA GLY A 133 -12.19 10.70 2.61
C GLY A 133 -13.20 9.57 2.44
N ARG A 134 -12.98 8.41 3.05
CA ARG A 134 -14.00 7.35 3.21
C ARG A 134 -14.30 7.13 4.69
N LEU A 135 -15.56 7.34 5.07
CA LEU A 135 -16.08 6.99 6.39
C LEU A 135 -16.72 5.62 6.33
N LEU A 136 -16.34 4.73 7.23
CA LEU A 136 -16.96 3.42 7.38
C LEU A 136 -18.26 3.54 8.17
N THR A 137 -19.27 2.81 7.75
CA THR A 137 -20.56 2.72 8.41
C THR A 137 -20.91 1.26 8.64
N ALA A 138 -21.48 0.93 9.79
CA ALA A 138 -21.93 -0.42 10.09
C ALA A 138 -22.93 -0.90 9.02
N ALA A 139 -22.77 -2.13 8.55
CA ALA A 139 -23.65 -2.72 7.56
C ALA A 139 -23.83 -4.21 7.84
N PRO A 140 -25.01 -4.80 7.53
CA PRO A 140 -25.23 -6.24 7.68
C PRO A 140 -24.29 -7.09 6.81
N GLN A 141 -23.87 -6.53 5.68
CA GLN A 141 -22.93 -7.13 4.74
C GLN A 141 -21.92 -6.07 4.31
N PRO A 142 -20.66 -6.43 4.05
CA PRO A 142 -19.68 -5.51 3.52
C PRO A 142 -20.08 -5.01 2.12
N SER A 143 -19.58 -3.83 1.74
CA SER A 143 -19.78 -3.29 0.39
C SER A 143 -19.33 -4.32 -0.66
N SER A 144 -20.22 -4.64 -1.59
CA SER A 144 -19.96 -5.57 -2.70
C SER A 144 -19.12 -4.91 -3.82
N GLY A 145 -18.58 -5.73 -4.71
CA GLY A 145 -17.82 -5.26 -5.87
C GLY A 145 -16.47 -4.63 -5.56
N THR A 146 -15.98 -4.79 -4.34
CA THR A 146 -14.65 -4.33 -3.93
C THR A 146 -13.57 -5.38 -4.26
N MET A 147 -12.31 -4.99 -4.19
CA MET A 147 -11.16 -5.89 -4.38
C MET A 147 -10.78 -6.69 -3.12
N TRP A 148 -11.51 -6.51 -2.03
CA TRP A 148 -11.18 -7.09 -0.74
C TRP A 148 -11.78 -8.49 -0.60
N HIS A 149 -10.96 -9.42 -0.07
CA HIS A 149 -11.38 -10.76 0.30
C HIS A 149 -11.67 -10.81 1.80
N ASP A 150 -12.81 -11.34 2.19
CA ASP A 150 -13.25 -11.40 3.59
C ASP A 150 -13.04 -10.08 4.37
N PRO A 151 -13.55 -8.95 3.85
CA PRO A 151 -13.40 -7.67 4.51
C PRO A 151 -14.27 -7.60 5.78
N SER A 152 -14.01 -6.59 6.62
CA SER A 152 -14.91 -6.31 7.74
C SER A 152 -16.32 -5.95 7.25
N PRO A 153 -17.37 -6.21 8.06
CA PRO A 153 -18.77 -5.98 7.67
C PRO A 153 -19.13 -4.49 7.77
N PHE A 154 -18.52 -3.69 6.90
CA PHE A 154 -18.81 -2.26 6.78
C PHE A 154 -19.16 -1.89 5.34
N ALA A 155 -20.01 -0.89 5.21
CA ALA A 155 -20.14 -0.06 4.03
C ALA A 155 -19.28 1.21 4.21
N TYR A 156 -19.17 2.01 3.15
CA TYR A 156 -18.48 3.29 3.21
C TYR A 156 -19.24 4.36 2.44
N ARG A 157 -18.98 5.62 2.81
CA ARG A 157 -19.38 6.81 2.06
C ARG A 157 -18.23 7.77 1.93
N TYR A 158 -18.22 8.55 0.86
CA TYR A 158 -17.23 9.62 0.71
C TYR A 158 -17.61 10.84 1.56
N ASP A 159 -16.62 11.40 2.25
CA ASP A 159 -16.76 12.61 3.04
C ASP A 159 -15.41 13.32 3.17
N TYR A 160 -15.22 14.37 2.39
CA TYR A 160 -14.02 15.21 2.39
C TYR A 160 -14.25 16.54 3.10
N THR A 161 -15.32 16.69 3.86
CA THR A 161 -15.54 17.84 4.73
C THR A 161 -14.54 17.87 5.89
N ALA A 162 -14.38 19.00 6.55
CA ALA A 162 -13.55 19.12 7.75
C ALA A 162 -14.01 18.16 8.86
N ASP A 163 -15.32 18.07 9.10
CA ASP A 163 -15.89 17.15 10.10
C ASP A 163 -15.72 15.68 9.72
N GLY A 164 -15.88 15.35 8.41
CA GLY A 164 -15.62 14.02 7.88
C GLY A 164 -14.17 13.59 8.07
N VAL A 165 -13.22 14.49 7.86
CA VAL A 165 -11.79 14.24 8.11
C VAL A 165 -11.52 14.00 9.58
N ARG A 166 -12.01 14.86 10.48
CA ARG A 166 -11.87 14.69 11.94
C ARG A 166 -12.44 13.36 12.39
N ARG A 167 -13.66 13.06 11.99
CA ARG A 167 -14.31 11.79 12.29
C ARG A 167 -13.52 10.58 11.78
N SER A 168 -13.01 10.64 10.54
CA SER A 168 -12.20 9.58 9.95
C SER A 168 -10.92 9.30 10.75
N ILE A 169 -10.25 10.36 11.22
CA ILE A 169 -9.04 10.25 12.06
C ILE A 169 -9.37 9.61 13.41
N GLU A 170 -10.42 10.09 14.09
CA GLU A 170 -10.86 9.55 15.37
C GLU A 170 -11.23 8.06 15.27
N ASP A 171 -12.00 7.68 14.25
CA ASP A 171 -12.37 6.30 13.99
C ASP A 171 -11.12 5.43 13.66
N SER A 172 -10.13 5.97 12.94
CA SER A 172 -8.87 5.28 12.66
C SER A 172 -8.04 5.07 13.92
N LEU A 173 -7.92 6.07 14.79
CA LEU A 173 -7.23 5.95 16.08
C LEU A 173 -7.85 4.86 16.96
N GLN A 174 -9.19 4.75 16.98
CA GLN A 174 -9.89 3.69 17.70
C GLN A 174 -9.63 2.31 17.10
N ARG A 175 -9.69 2.15 15.77
CA ARG A 175 -9.38 0.87 15.11
C ARG A 175 -7.93 0.43 15.29
N LEU A 176 -7.01 1.40 15.33
CA LEU A 176 -5.58 1.20 15.53
C LEU A 176 -5.20 1.03 17.01
N GLY A 177 -6.02 1.49 17.95
CA GLY A 177 -5.70 1.45 19.37
C GLY A 177 -4.48 2.29 19.76
N ILE A 178 -4.21 3.39 19.06
CA ILE A 178 -3.06 4.29 19.28
C ILE A 178 -3.52 5.74 19.45
N SER A 179 -2.66 6.57 20.05
CA SER A 179 -3.00 7.94 20.43
C SER A 179 -2.77 9.01 19.36
N ARG A 180 -1.98 8.73 18.31
CA ARG A 180 -1.66 9.70 17.25
C ARG A 180 -1.28 9.05 15.94
N LEU A 181 -1.51 9.78 14.86
CA LEU A 181 -1.02 9.48 13.50
C LEU A 181 0.16 10.40 13.18
N ASP A 182 1.04 9.98 12.26
CA ASP A 182 2.14 10.83 11.82
C ASP A 182 1.81 11.50 10.48
N ILE A 183 1.24 10.75 9.52
CA ILE A 183 0.89 11.27 8.19
C ILE A 183 -0.56 10.92 7.88
N VAL A 184 -1.30 11.86 7.31
CA VAL A 184 -2.67 11.64 6.86
C VAL A 184 -2.79 11.99 5.37
N TYR A 185 -3.27 11.04 4.56
CA TYR A 185 -3.48 11.25 3.13
C TYR A 185 -4.97 11.40 2.81
N ILE A 186 -5.31 12.38 1.97
CA ILE A 186 -6.63 12.46 1.29
C ILE A 186 -6.63 11.35 0.23
N HIS A 187 -7.57 10.39 0.35
CA HIS A 187 -7.51 9.12 -0.37
C HIS A 187 -8.34 9.14 -1.65
N ASP A 188 -7.75 8.54 -2.71
CA ASP A 188 -8.40 8.21 -4.00
C ASP A 188 -9.25 9.33 -4.62
N LEU A 189 -8.90 10.55 -4.33
CA LEU A 189 -9.51 11.74 -4.94
C LEU A 189 -8.93 11.90 -6.36
N SER A 190 -9.43 11.09 -7.29
CA SER A 190 -8.74 10.78 -8.53
C SER A 190 -9.73 10.38 -9.61
N PRO A 191 -9.56 10.83 -10.87
CA PRO A 191 -10.52 10.61 -11.96
C PRO A 191 -10.71 9.13 -12.33
N GLU A 192 -9.73 8.27 -12.11
CA GLU A 192 -9.85 6.83 -12.38
C GLU A 192 -10.56 6.05 -11.27
N ASN A 193 -10.87 6.67 -10.14
CA ASN A 193 -11.70 6.07 -9.12
C ASN A 193 -13.13 5.88 -9.66
N LYS A 194 -13.45 4.62 -10.04
CA LYS A 194 -14.70 4.30 -10.75
C LYS A 194 -15.95 4.68 -9.96
N ASP A 195 -15.89 4.61 -8.62
CA ASP A 195 -17.02 4.99 -7.77
C ASP A 195 -17.34 6.48 -7.83
N MET A 196 -16.32 7.30 -8.03
CA MET A 196 -16.50 8.75 -8.18
C MET A 196 -16.81 9.13 -9.61
N GLY A 197 -16.14 8.50 -10.57
CA GLY A 197 -16.23 8.86 -11.98
C GLY A 197 -16.03 10.36 -12.16
N GLN A 198 -16.87 11.02 -12.95
CA GLN A 198 -16.80 12.46 -13.20
C GLN A 198 -17.05 13.32 -11.94
N ARG A 199 -17.64 12.76 -10.87
CA ARG A 199 -17.89 13.49 -9.61
C ARG A 199 -16.62 13.73 -8.79
N TRP A 200 -15.47 13.20 -9.17
CA TRP A 200 -14.22 13.43 -8.46
C TRP A 200 -13.90 14.91 -8.30
N THR A 201 -14.28 15.76 -9.27
CA THR A 201 -14.09 17.23 -9.20
C THR A 201 -14.94 17.88 -8.12
N ALA A 202 -16.19 17.44 -7.95
CA ALA A 202 -17.05 17.93 -6.87
C ALA A 202 -16.52 17.50 -5.49
N TYR A 203 -15.98 16.28 -5.38
CA TYR A 203 -15.30 15.85 -4.17
C TYR A 203 -13.98 16.60 -3.93
N PHE A 204 -13.28 16.98 -5.02
CA PHE A 204 -12.11 17.85 -4.90
C PHE A 204 -12.49 19.23 -4.35
N ASP A 205 -13.57 19.82 -4.84
CA ASP A 205 -14.07 21.11 -4.34
C ASP A 205 -14.51 21.03 -2.87
N GLN A 206 -15.06 19.89 -2.45
CA GLN A 206 -15.34 19.61 -1.04
C GLN A 206 -14.05 19.53 -0.22
N ALA A 207 -13.02 18.79 -0.71
CA ALA A 207 -11.74 18.67 -0.07
C ALA A 207 -10.98 20.01 0.02
N ALA A 208 -11.07 20.84 -1.01
CA ALA A 208 -10.47 22.18 -1.04
C ALA A 208 -11.02 23.10 0.06
N LYS A 209 -12.31 22.97 0.39
CA LYS A 209 -12.97 23.76 1.45
C LYS A 209 -12.94 23.09 2.82
N GLY A 210 -12.70 21.76 2.88
CA GLY A 210 -12.80 20.95 4.09
C GLY A 210 -11.50 20.25 4.46
N ALA A 211 -11.17 19.17 3.77
CA ALA A 211 -10.04 18.29 4.13
C ALA A 211 -8.68 19.02 4.12
N ILE A 212 -8.40 19.80 3.08
CA ILE A 212 -7.12 20.52 2.91
C ILE A 212 -6.88 21.49 4.08
N PRO A 213 -7.79 22.46 4.37
CA PRO A 213 -7.58 23.38 5.48
C PRO A 213 -7.62 22.68 6.86
N ALA A 214 -8.42 21.62 7.03
CA ALA A 214 -8.46 20.87 8.30
C ALA A 214 -7.13 20.17 8.59
N LEU A 215 -6.56 19.45 7.61
CA LEU A 215 -5.28 18.77 7.76
C LEU A 215 -4.10 19.74 7.91
N THR A 216 -4.14 20.87 7.19
CA THR A 216 -3.16 21.95 7.36
C THR A 216 -3.14 22.45 8.79
N ARG A 217 -4.32 22.73 9.37
CA ARG A 217 -4.44 23.15 10.77
C ARG A 217 -3.97 22.08 11.75
N MET A 218 -4.32 20.81 11.53
CA MET A 218 -3.86 19.71 12.39
C MET A 218 -2.33 19.57 12.39
N ARG A 219 -1.67 19.82 11.25
CA ARG A 219 -0.21 19.88 11.18
C ARG A 219 0.34 21.06 11.98
N GLU A 220 -0.22 22.26 11.83
CA GLU A 220 0.20 23.47 12.55
C GLU A 220 0.01 23.32 14.06
N GLU A 221 -1.02 22.63 14.51
CA GLU A 221 -1.29 22.30 15.90
C GLU A 221 -0.41 21.13 16.43
N GLY A 222 0.39 20.50 15.55
CA GLY A 222 1.26 19.37 15.92
C GLY A 222 0.53 18.04 16.17
N LEU A 223 -0.74 17.93 15.77
CA LEU A 223 -1.54 16.71 15.90
C LEU A 223 -1.11 15.64 14.90
N ILE A 224 -0.58 16.07 13.75
CA ILE A 224 0.06 15.22 12.74
C ILE A 224 1.38 15.87 12.31
N LYS A 225 2.30 15.08 11.76
CA LYS A 225 3.60 15.57 11.28
C LYS A 225 3.57 16.04 9.82
N GLY A 226 2.60 15.54 9.06
CA GLY A 226 2.45 15.92 7.66
C GLY A 226 1.15 15.39 7.06
N TRP A 227 0.77 16.00 5.95
CA TRP A 227 -0.39 15.58 5.17
C TRP A 227 -0.13 15.67 3.67
N GLY A 228 -0.97 15.03 2.87
CA GLY A 228 -0.98 15.14 1.42
C GLY A 228 -2.10 14.31 0.80
N LEU A 229 -1.90 13.87 -0.44
CA LEU A 229 -2.85 13.02 -1.15
C LEU A 229 -2.27 11.63 -1.37
N GLY A 230 -3.13 10.61 -1.28
CA GLY A 230 -2.83 9.23 -1.68
C GLY A 230 -3.67 8.86 -2.89
N VAL A 231 -3.07 8.93 -4.10
CA VAL A 231 -3.79 8.86 -5.38
C VAL A 231 -3.04 8.07 -6.44
N ASN A 232 -3.78 7.59 -7.44
CA ASN A 232 -3.27 6.79 -8.54
C ASN A 232 -3.01 7.58 -9.83
N THR A 233 -3.38 8.87 -9.88
CA THR A 233 -3.13 9.78 -10.99
C THR A 233 -2.71 11.16 -10.50
N PRO A 234 -2.01 11.98 -11.30
CA PRO A 234 -1.41 13.24 -10.85
C PRO A 234 -2.39 14.40 -10.67
N GLN A 235 -3.57 14.35 -11.28
CA GLN A 235 -4.44 15.53 -11.43
C GLN A 235 -4.79 16.20 -10.10
N ALA A 236 -5.21 15.43 -9.10
CA ALA A 236 -5.58 16.00 -7.80
C ALA A 236 -4.36 16.53 -7.04
N VAL A 237 -3.19 15.90 -7.17
CA VAL A 237 -1.94 16.42 -6.59
C VAL A 237 -1.63 17.78 -7.19
N LEU A 238 -1.55 17.87 -8.52
CA LEU A 238 -1.20 19.11 -9.22
C LEU A 238 -2.17 20.26 -8.88
N ARG A 239 -3.49 19.99 -8.87
CA ARG A 239 -4.50 20.98 -8.43
C ARG A 239 -4.31 21.38 -6.96
N THR A 240 -3.94 20.45 -6.09
CA THR A 240 -3.70 20.76 -4.67
C THR A 240 -2.53 21.70 -4.48
N LEU A 241 -1.49 21.60 -5.31
CA LEU A 241 -0.34 22.51 -5.25
C LEU A 241 -0.70 23.98 -5.57
N GLU A 242 -1.86 24.23 -6.18
CA GLU A 242 -2.33 25.60 -6.48
C GLU A 242 -3.04 26.24 -5.27
N ILE A 243 -3.61 25.43 -4.37
CA ILE A 243 -4.52 25.90 -3.30
C ILE A 243 -4.11 25.46 -1.90
N GLY A 244 -3.08 24.61 -1.75
CA GLY A 244 -2.66 24.03 -0.49
C GLY A 244 -1.17 23.80 -0.45
N ASP A 245 -0.71 23.40 0.72
CA ASP A 245 0.71 23.20 1.02
C ASP A 245 0.97 21.82 1.67
N PRO A 246 0.80 20.71 0.91
CA PRO A 246 1.06 19.38 1.43
C PRO A 246 2.55 19.16 1.74
N ASP A 247 2.84 18.24 2.65
CA ASP A 247 4.20 17.90 3.06
C ASP A 247 4.75 16.72 2.27
N ILE A 248 3.89 15.73 2.01
CA ILE A 248 4.27 14.46 1.42
C ILE A 248 3.07 13.87 0.68
N VAL A 249 3.28 13.37 -0.54
CA VAL A 249 2.23 12.74 -1.35
C VAL A 249 2.51 11.25 -1.54
N LEU A 250 1.47 10.43 -1.58
CA LEU A 250 1.57 9.02 -1.89
C LEU A 250 1.10 8.80 -3.34
N LEU A 251 2.05 8.49 -4.22
CA LEU A 251 1.83 8.22 -5.63
C LEU A 251 1.78 6.70 -5.83
N ALA A 252 0.57 6.14 -5.95
CA ALA A 252 0.40 4.73 -6.22
C ALA A 252 0.32 4.48 -7.73
N THR A 253 0.96 3.42 -8.21
CA THR A 253 0.97 3.00 -9.63
C THR A 253 1.55 4.00 -10.65
N GLN A 254 2.11 5.13 -10.20
CA GLN A 254 2.55 6.23 -11.06
C GLN A 254 4.06 6.23 -11.34
N TYR A 255 4.87 5.67 -10.41
CA TYR A 255 6.32 5.66 -10.54
C TYR A 255 6.90 4.29 -10.20
N SER A 256 7.18 3.51 -11.22
CA SER A 256 7.81 2.19 -11.14
C SER A 256 8.78 1.99 -12.31
N ILE A 257 9.62 0.99 -12.26
CA ILE A 257 10.54 0.68 -13.37
C ILE A 257 9.78 0.40 -14.67
N LEU A 258 8.55 -0.10 -14.59
CA LEU A 258 7.71 -0.40 -15.75
C LEU A 258 6.95 0.82 -16.26
N ARG A 259 6.57 1.74 -15.39
CA ARG A 259 5.80 2.95 -15.71
C ARG A 259 6.29 4.13 -14.88
N HIS A 260 6.91 5.12 -15.49
CA HIS A 260 7.49 6.26 -14.76
C HIS A 260 7.44 7.59 -15.52
N ASP A 261 7.19 7.57 -16.81
CA ASP A 261 7.38 8.74 -17.67
C ASP A 261 6.56 9.96 -17.20
N GLU A 262 5.26 9.80 -16.92
CA GLU A 262 4.38 10.89 -16.50
C GLU A 262 4.79 11.46 -15.13
N ALA A 263 5.06 10.61 -14.15
CA ALA A 263 5.50 11.08 -12.83
C ALA A 263 6.88 11.74 -12.89
N LEU A 264 7.80 11.19 -13.69
CA LEU A 264 9.16 11.69 -13.87
C LEU A 264 9.18 13.08 -14.53
N THR A 265 8.29 13.32 -15.50
CA THR A 265 8.30 14.56 -16.29
C THR A 265 7.36 15.64 -15.77
N HIS A 266 6.36 15.30 -14.96
CA HIS A 266 5.34 16.26 -14.49
C HIS A 266 5.24 16.31 -12.96
N THR A 267 4.90 15.18 -12.31
CA THR A 267 4.54 15.20 -10.89
C THR A 267 5.76 15.45 -9.99
N LEU A 268 6.82 14.67 -10.14
CA LEU A 268 8.00 14.81 -9.29
C LEU A 268 8.71 16.17 -9.46
N PRO A 269 8.85 16.72 -10.68
CA PRO A 269 9.35 18.09 -10.88
C PRO A 269 8.48 19.18 -10.27
N ALA A 270 7.16 18.98 -10.16
CA ALA A 270 6.26 19.95 -9.51
C ALA A 270 6.41 19.95 -7.97
N LEU A 271 6.77 18.81 -7.37
CA LEU A 271 6.96 18.63 -5.94
C LEU A 271 8.33 19.14 -5.45
N ALA A 272 9.38 18.84 -6.20
CA ALA A 272 10.77 19.05 -5.78
C ALA A 272 11.11 20.48 -5.36
N PRO A 273 10.75 21.57 -6.12
CA PRO A 273 11.06 22.95 -5.74
C PRO A 273 10.36 23.40 -4.46
N ARG A 274 9.29 22.72 -4.06
CA ARG A 274 8.50 23.01 -2.85
C ARG A 274 8.97 22.19 -1.64
N GLY A 275 9.99 21.35 -1.80
CA GLY A 275 10.47 20.44 -0.76
C GLY A 275 9.48 19.33 -0.39
N ILE A 276 8.41 19.14 -1.19
CA ILE A 276 7.39 18.11 -0.97
C ILE A 276 7.95 16.77 -1.38
N SER A 277 7.81 15.77 -0.51
CA SER A 277 8.29 14.41 -0.78
C SER A 277 7.21 13.55 -1.43
N ALA A 278 7.64 12.49 -2.12
CA ALA A 278 6.76 11.43 -2.58
C ALA A 278 7.01 10.11 -1.82
N VAL A 279 5.95 9.40 -1.49
CA VAL A 279 5.97 7.98 -1.14
C VAL A 279 5.44 7.20 -2.34
N ILE A 280 6.14 6.15 -2.76
CA ILE A 280 5.71 5.34 -3.89
C ILE A 280 4.96 4.12 -3.41
N GLY A 281 3.65 4.12 -3.66
CA GLY A 281 2.78 2.95 -3.51
C GLY A 281 2.81 2.06 -4.75
N ALA A 282 2.60 0.76 -4.55
CA ALA A 282 2.64 -0.25 -5.62
C ALA A 282 3.92 -0.23 -6.49
N PRO A 283 5.14 -0.09 -5.92
CA PRO A 283 6.39 -0.01 -6.70
C PRO A 283 6.64 -1.27 -7.55
N LEU A 284 6.00 -2.39 -7.22
CA LEU A 284 6.04 -3.66 -7.94
C LEU A 284 4.86 -3.87 -8.90
N ASN A 285 4.02 -2.83 -9.16
CA ASN A 285 2.79 -2.93 -9.96
C ASN A 285 1.93 -4.14 -9.53
N ALA A 286 1.57 -4.19 -8.25
CA ALA A 286 0.82 -5.28 -7.60
C ALA A 286 1.47 -6.66 -7.74
N GLY A 287 2.80 -6.70 -7.78
CA GLY A 287 3.61 -7.91 -7.89
C GLY A 287 4.00 -8.27 -9.34
N TYR A 288 3.58 -7.49 -10.34
CA TYR A 288 3.92 -7.78 -11.74
C TYR A 288 5.43 -7.75 -11.97
N ALA A 289 6.15 -6.79 -11.42
CA ALA A 289 7.62 -6.74 -11.44
C ALA A 289 8.29 -7.84 -10.59
N ALA A 290 7.53 -8.52 -9.75
CA ALA A 290 8.01 -9.66 -8.94
C ALA A 290 7.54 -11.02 -9.50
N GLY A 291 7.15 -11.09 -10.77
CA GLY A 291 6.80 -12.35 -11.45
C GLY A 291 5.32 -12.71 -11.46
N ARG A 292 4.45 -11.93 -10.80
CA ARG A 292 3.00 -12.18 -10.82
C ARG A 292 2.37 -11.84 -12.16
N ASN A 293 1.30 -12.55 -12.52
CA ASN A 293 0.48 -12.22 -13.68
C ASN A 293 -0.70 -11.32 -13.29
N ARG A 294 -0.40 -10.21 -12.62
CA ARG A 294 -1.36 -9.19 -12.18
C ARG A 294 -0.69 -7.84 -12.25
N TYR A 295 -1.35 -6.87 -12.92
CA TYR A 295 -0.87 -5.50 -13.07
C TYR A 295 -1.76 -4.54 -12.29
N ASP A 296 -1.14 -3.71 -11.46
CA ASP A 296 -1.78 -2.74 -10.56
C ASP A 296 -2.94 -3.36 -9.75
N TYR A 297 -4.07 -2.70 -9.60
CA TYR A 297 -5.19 -3.17 -8.76
C TYR A 297 -6.14 -4.14 -9.48
N GLY A 298 -5.62 -5.04 -10.29
CA GLY A 298 -6.43 -6.05 -11.00
C GLY A 298 -6.88 -5.59 -12.38
N GLY A 299 -6.31 -4.50 -12.89
CA GLY A 299 -6.52 -4.05 -14.25
C GLY A 299 -5.91 -4.98 -15.28
N THR A 300 -6.31 -4.80 -16.53
CA THR A 300 -5.73 -5.48 -17.69
C THR A 300 -4.25 -5.09 -17.81
N ILE A 301 -3.39 -6.05 -18.08
CA ILE A 301 -1.98 -5.78 -18.38
C ILE A 301 -1.91 -4.94 -19.66
N PRO A 302 -1.34 -3.72 -19.63
CA PRO A 302 -1.29 -2.86 -20.82
C PRO A 302 -0.54 -3.51 -21.97
N SER A 303 -0.96 -3.21 -23.21
CA SER A 303 -0.28 -3.70 -24.41
C SER A 303 1.21 -3.36 -24.39
N GLY A 304 2.05 -4.33 -24.75
CA GLY A 304 3.51 -4.16 -24.74
C GLY A 304 4.19 -4.33 -23.38
N MET A 305 3.46 -4.26 -22.27
CA MET A 305 4.05 -4.36 -20.93
C MET A 305 4.68 -5.74 -20.66
N GLY A 306 4.09 -6.81 -21.21
CA GLY A 306 4.66 -8.16 -21.13
C GLY A 306 6.02 -8.25 -21.85
N ARG A 307 6.14 -7.64 -23.04
CA ARG A 307 7.42 -7.59 -23.76
C ARG A 307 8.45 -6.76 -23.02
N LYS A 308 8.05 -5.59 -22.48
CA LYS A 308 8.93 -4.73 -21.68
C LYS A 308 9.48 -5.49 -20.47
N ARG A 309 8.61 -6.15 -19.71
CA ARG A 309 8.99 -6.96 -18.54
C ARG A 309 9.94 -8.09 -18.95
N ALA A 310 9.62 -8.88 -19.98
CA ALA A 310 10.48 -9.98 -20.44
C ALA A 310 11.87 -9.49 -20.87
N ALA A 311 11.96 -8.37 -21.57
CA ALA A 311 13.24 -7.76 -21.93
C ALA A 311 14.05 -7.35 -20.70
N MET A 312 13.42 -6.74 -19.70
CA MET A 312 14.07 -6.40 -18.43
C MET A 312 14.54 -7.65 -17.66
N GLU A 313 13.75 -8.72 -17.65
CA GLU A 313 14.10 -9.98 -16.98
C GLU A 313 15.34 -10.64 -17.60
N VAL A 314 15.47 -10.58 -18.94
CA VAL A 314 16.66 -11.08 -19.65
C VAL A 314 17.91 -10.31 -19.23
N ILE A 315 17.84 -8.98 -19.19
CA ILE A 315 18.97 -8.13 -18.78
C ILE A 315 19.28 -8.35 -17.29
N ALA A 316 18.27 -8.38 -16.44
CA ALA A 316 18.44 -8.62 -15.02
C ALA A 316 19.15 -9.96 -14.74
N LYS A 317 18.71 -11.02 -15.41
CA LYS A 317 19.36 -12.33 -15.33
C LYS A 317 20.82 -12.31 -15.78
N LYS A 318 21.14 -11.59 -16.86
CA LYS A 318 22.51 -11.44 -17.37
C LYS A 318 23.42 -10.80 -16.32
N HIS A 319 22.91 -9.86 -15.54
CA HIS A 319 23.65 -9.18 -14.48
C HIS A 319 23.52 -9.83 -13.08
N GLY A 320 22.90 -11.02 -13.00
CA GLY A 320 22.76 -11.76 -11.73
C GLY A 320 21.76 -11.16 -10.75
N ILE A 321 20.84 -10.31 -11.23
CA ILE A 321 19.87 -9.59 -10.39
C ILE A 321 18.45 -10.07 -10.70
N ASP A 322 17.51 -9.87 -9.78
CA ASP A 322 16.08 -10.08 -10.02
C ASP A 322 15.33 -8.75 -10.26
N LEU A 323 14.19 -8.84 -10.94
CA LEU A 323 13.43 -7.64 -11.34
C LEU A 323 12.72 -6.97 -10.14
N ARG A 324 12.41 -7.69 -9.06
CA ARG A 324 11.87 -7.09 -7.82
C ARG A 324 12.89 -6.14 -7.18
N THR A 325 14.13 -6.62 -7.05
CA THR A 325 15.24 -5.81 -6.52
C THR A 325 15.42 -4.53 -7.32
N THR A 326 15.47 -4.65 -8.65
CA THR A 326 15.64 -3.48 -9.52
C THR A 326 14.43 -2.53 -9.45
N ALA A 327 13.20 -3.05 -9.36
CA ALA A 327 11.99 -2.23 -9.28
C ALA A 327 11.90 -1.43 -7.99
N LEU A 328 12.22 -2.02 -6.85
CA LEU A 328 12.22 -1.33 -5.55
C LEU A 328 13.29 -0.25 -5.50
N GLN A 329 14.51 -0.57 -5.90
CA GLN A 329 15.61 0.40 -5.88
C GLN A 329 15.45 1.52 -6.92
N PHE A 330 14.92 1.21 -8.12
CA PHE A 330 14.58 2.23 -9.11
C PHE A 330 13.58 3.25 -8.54
N ALA A 331 12.48 2.75 -7.97
CA ALA A 331 11.46 3.63 -7.41
C ALA A 331 11.99 4.47 -6.25
N ALA A 332 12.91 3.93 -5.44
CA ALA A 332 13.52 4.63 -4.32
C ALA A 332 14.65 5.61 -4.73
N ALA A 333 15.21 5.50 -5.95
CA ALA A 333 16.38 6.27 -6.35
C ALA A 333 16.11 7.76 -6.60
N HIS A 334 14.87 8.13 -6.92
CA HIS A 334 14.55 9.54 -7.20
C HIS A 334 14.69 10.41 -5.94
N PRO A 335 15.36 11.58 -6.01
CA PRO A 335 15.63 12.41 -4.84
C PRO A 335 14.37 12.90 -4.10
N THR A 336 13.28 13.14 -4.84
CA THR A 336 11.99 13.55 -4.27
C THR A 336 11.30 12.39 -3.54
N VAL A 337 11.66 11.14 -3.82
CA VAL A 337 11.05 9.98 -3.17
C VAL A 337 11.64 9.78 -1.79
N ALA A 338 10.81 9.89 -0.76
CA ALA A 338 11.16 9.64 0.62
C ALA A 338 11.11 8.15 0.98
N ALA A 339 10.15 7.40 0.44
CA ALA A 339 10.06 5.96 0.69
C ALA A 339 9.30 5.24 -0.42
N VAL A 340 9.57 3.94 -0.54
CA VAL A 340 8.72 2.99 -1.27
C VAL A 340 7.97 2.13 -0.25
N ILE A 341 6.71 1.81 -0.51
CA ILE A 341 5.88 0.98 0.38
C ILE A 341 5.34 -0.24 -0.35
N PRO A 342 6.19 -1.23 -0.69
CA PRO A 342 5.71 -2.49 -1.21
C PRO A 342 4.80 -3.15 -0.18
N GLY A 343 3.71 -3.77 -0.66
CA GLY A 343 2.91 -4.65 0.17
C GLY A 343 3.57 -6.02 0.33
N ALA A 344 3.31 -6.68 1.44
CA ALA A 344 3.67 -8.07 1.67
C ALA A 344 2.49 -8.79 2.33
N ARG A 345 2.30 -10.07 1.99
CA ARG A 345 1.23 -10.91 2.53
C ARG A 345 1.72 -11.87 3.60
N ASN A 346 3.01 -12.19 3.58
CA ASN A 346 3.67 -13.07 4.53
C ASN A 346 5.08 -12.58 4.84
N ALA A 347 5.66 -13.12 5.90
CA ALA A 347 7.00 -12.77 6.37
C ALA A 347 8.07 -12.92 5.28
N ALA A 348 8.01 -13.98 4.47
CA ALA A 348 8.99 -14.23 3.42
C ALA A 348 8.98 -13.14 2.33
N GLN A 349 7.80 -12.65 1.93
CA GLN A 349 7.69 -11.51 0.99
C GLN A 349 8.26 -10.23 1.60
N MET A 350 8.01 -9.98 2.89
CA MET A 350 8.54 -8.81 3.58
C MET A 350 10.08 -8.86 3.65
N GLN A 351 10.63 -10.01 4.03
CA GLN A 351 12.07 -10.24 4.05
C GLN A 351 12.72 -10.04 2.67
N ALA A 352 12.10 -10.60 1.63
CA ALA A 352 12.59 -10.44 0.27
C ALA A 352 12.56 -8.97 -0.21
N ASN A 353 11.50 -8.21 0.14
CA ASN A 353 11.42 -6.79 -0.17
C ASN A 353 12.49 -5.97 0.56
N ALA A 354 12.71 -6.22 1.85
CA ALA A 354 13.73 -5.53 2.63
C ALA A 354 15.14 -5.84 2.09
N LYS A 355 15.47 -7.11 1.91
CA LYS A 355 16.77 -7.54 1.37
C LYS A 355 17.04 -6.99 -0.03
N SER A 356 16.02 -6.79 -0.85
CA SER A 356 16.15 -6.15 -2.15
C SER A 356 16.76 -4.74 -2.06
N MET A 357 16.59 -4.03 -0.93
CA MET A 357 17.15 -2.69 -0.74
C MET A 357 18.63 -2.69 -0.29
N GLU A 358 19.18 -3.85 0.03
CA GLU A 358 20.56 -4.06 0.51
C GLU A 358 21.49 -4.53 -0.61
N VAL A 359 20.94 -4.95 -1.75
CA VAL A 359 21.68 -5.50 -2.90
C VAL A 359 22.37 -4.42 -3.71
N SER A 360 23.61 -4.66 -4.15
CA SER A 360 24.30 -3.84 -5.15
C SER A 360 23.78 -4.15 -6.55
N ILE A 361 23.43 -3.09 -7.28
CA ILE A 361 23.05 -3.21 -8.70
C ILE A 361 24.16 -2.55 -9.54
N PRO A 362 24.84 -3.30 -10.44
CA PRO A 362 25.91 -2.74 -11.26
C PRO A 362 25.42 -1.60 -12.15
N THR A 363 26.22 -0.53 -12.30
CA THR A 363 25.91 0.59 -13.21
C THR A 363 25.62 0.12 -14.63
N ALA A 364 26.39 -0.87 -15.11
CA ALA A 364 26.22 -1.46 -16.44
C ALA A 364 24.81 -2.03 -16.68
N PHE A 365 24.12 -2.48 -15.64
CA PHE A 365 22.72 -2.91 -15.73
C PHE A 365 21.79 -1.74 -16.11
N TRP A 366 21.95 -0.62 -15.44
CA TRP A 366 21.12 0.58 -15.68
C TRP A 366 21.40 1.17 -17.05
N ASP A 367 22.67 1.18 -17.47
CA ASP A 367 23.08 1.65 -18.80
C ASP A 367 22.50 0.76 -19.90
N GLU A 368 22.47 -0.56 -19.70
CA GLU A 368 21.85 -1.49 -20.63
C GLU A 368 20.33 -1.29 -20.74
N LEU A 369 19.64 -1.01 -19.62
CA LEU A 369 18.21 -0.68 -19.66
C LEU A 369 17.94 0.62 -20.44
N ARG A 370 18.77 1.67 -20.23
CA ARG A 370 18.66 2.93 -20.98
C ARG A 370 18.93 2.73 -22.47
N LYS A 371 20.02 2.02 -22.83
CA LYS A 371 20.37 1.70 -24.21
C LYS A 371 19.25 0.99 -24.96
N ASN A 372 18.48 0.15 -24.27
CA ASN A 372 17.36 -0.58 -24.86
C ASN A 372 16.01 0.18 -24.72
N ASN A 373 16.02 1.45 -24.29
CA ASN A 373 14.82 2.28 -24.08
C ASN A 373 13.80 1.63 -23.12
N LEU A 374 14.26 0.83 -22.17
CA LEU A 374 13.40 0.19 -21.18
C LEU A 374 13.11 1.11 -19.98
N ILE A 375 14.02 2.06 -19.70
CA ILE A 375 13.81 3.16 -18.77
C ILE A 375 14.17 4.49 -19.45
N ALA A 376 13.60 5.59 -18.96
CA ALA A 376 13.91 6.92 -19.46
C ALA A 376 15.39 7.27 -19.23
N GLN A 377 16.01 7.98 -20.19
CA GLN A 377 17.43 8.37 -20.10
C GLN A 377 17.71 9.24 -18.86
N THR A 378 16.74 10.08 -18.49
CA THR A 378 16.81 11.00 -17.35
C THR A 378 16.38 10.38 -16.02
N ALA A 379 15.89 9.13 -16.01
CA ALA A 379 15.43 8.49 -14.78
C ALA A 379 16.60 8.31 -13.80
N PRO A 380 16.51 8.84 -12.57
CA PRO A 380 17.49 8.57 -11.52
C PRO A 380 17.55 7.08 -11.21
N VAL A 381 18.76 6.58 -11.01
CA VAL A 381 19.04 5.20 -10.60
C VAL A 381 19.90 5.22 -9.34
N PRO A 382 19.98 4.12 -8.58
CA PRO A 382 20.86 4.05 -7.41
C PRO A 382 22.29 4.42 -7.76
N ALA A 383 22.94 5.18 -6.87
CA ALA A 383 24.38 5.45 -6.99
C ALA A 383 25.15 4.13 -6.89
N PRO A 384 26.29 4.01 -7.58
CA PRO A 384 27.21 2.91 -7.36
C PRO A 384 27.61 2.83 -5.88
N VAL A 385 27.69 1.64 -5.34
CA VAL A 385 28.14 1.36 -3.97
C VAL A 385 29.60 1.04 -3.99
#